data_d4815ea93c6cda24fa7a8d3877744681
#
_entry.id   d4815ea93c6cda24fa7a8d3877744681
#
_cell.length_a   1.000
_cell.length_b   1.000
_cell.length_c   1.000
_cell.angle_alpha   90.00
_cell.angle_beta   90.00
_cell.angle_gamma   90.00
#
_symmetry.space_group_name_H-M   'P 1'
#
loop_
_entity.id
_entity.type
_entity.pdbx_description
1 polymer ?
#
loop_
_entity_poly.entity_id
_entity_poly.type
_entity_poly.pdbx_seq_one_letter_code
_entity_poly.pdbx_strand_id
1 'polypeptide(L)'
;MSNVRVRFAPSPTGFLHVGGARTALFNWLFARHHKGTFILRIEDTDRTRSTDEAIDQIIASMRWLGLDWDEFYRQTDRVEIHRRAAAELLRRGAAYEADGAVWFRVPKDGVTVVEDQLAGQVQFQNRELKDLVILRSDGTPTYNFACVVDDRDMGITHVIRGDEHLNNTPKQLLLYRALGWDPPIFAHIPLILGPDKTKLAKRHGALSVLEYRRRGILPEALVNFLARLGWSHGDQEVFTRDELIAFFDLDDVGTSAAVFDEQKLLWLNHEWLRRIALPRLAAFLAEFVVVEGVATPDAVAALGEARLLRAAELLRDRSRTLVEMAQSARFLFPGEVPLPEDDRGLFTPELAPALARLAEVVAAVTDPSPAALEAAVRGALAALGLPLKAVALPMRIAVTGSRVGPGLFDVLALAGPEIVAARLRAAATRCRERTER
;
A
#
# COMPACT_ATOMS: atom_id res chain seq x y z
N MET A 1 22.83 -9.08 -25.75
CA MET A 1 22.39 -9.01 -24.34
C MET A 1 21.15 -9.88 -24.24
N SER A 2 21.13 -10.90 -23.38
CA SER A 2 19.92 -11.72 -23.18
C SER A 2 18.83 -10.83 -22.63
N ASN A 3 17.67 -10.79 -23.30
CA ASN A 3 16.53 -10.00 -22.86
C ASN A 3 16.04 -10.57 -21.52
N VAL A 4 16.15 -9.80 -20.44
CA VAL A 4 15.69 -10.21 -19.10
C VAL A 4 14.18 -10.49 -19.15
N ARG A 5 13.76 -11.66 -18.68
CA ARG A 5 12.35 -12.05 -18.53
C ARG A 5 12.14 -12.60 -17.14
N VAL A 6 11.26 -11.94 -16.40
CA VAL A 6 10.91 -12.29 -15.01
C VAL A 6 9.39 -12.40 -14.86
N ARG A 7 8.96 -12.99 -13.77
CA ARG A 7 7.53 -13.17 -13.51
C ARG A 7 7.18 -13.01 -12.04
N PHE A 8 6.03 -12.40 -11.80
CA PHE A 8 5.30 -12.56 -10.56
C PHE A 8 4.25 -13.65 -10.76
N ALA A 9 4.27 -14.68 -9.91
CA ALA A 9 3.47 -15.89 -10.09
C ALA A 9 2.64 -16.21 -8.83
N PRO A 10 1.64 -15.36 -8.50
CA PRO A 10 0.83 -15.56 -7.31
C PRO A 10 -0.18 -16.69 -7.47
N SER A 11 -0.36 -17.50 -6.41
CA SER A 11 -1.51 -18.39 -6.27
C SER A 11 -2.70 -17.60 -5.72
N PRO A 12 -3.88 -17.60 -6.37
CA PRO A 12 -5.03 -16.79 -5.98
C PRO A 12 -5.83 -17.45 -4.85
N THR A 13 -5.14 -17.76 -3.75
CA THR A 13 -5.73 -18.39 -2.55
C THR A 13 -6.08 -17.37 -1.47
N GLY A 14 -6.01 -16.07 -1.79
CA GLY A 14 -6.30 -14.94 -0.93
C GLY A 14 -5.83 -13.63 -1.54
N PHE A 15 -5.97 -12.55 -0.78
CA PHE A 15 -5.61 -11.20 -1.23
C PHE A 15 -4.08 -11.00 -1.29
N LEU A 16 -3.63 -10.12 -2.18
CA LEU A 16 -2.22 -9.77 -2.27
C LEU A 16 -1.79 -9.02 -1.00
N HIS A 17 -0.93 -9.65 -0.22
CA HIS A 17 -0.33 -9.04 0.97
C HIS A 17 1.02 -8.38 0.65
N VAL A 18 1.55 -7.58 1.57
CA VAL A 18 2.80 -6.82 1.38
C VAL A 18 4.02 -7.66 0.99
N GLY A 19 4.11 -8.91 1.46
CA GLY A 19 5.21 -9.82 1.06
C GLY A 19 5.14 -10.18 -0.42
N GLY A 20 3.94 -10.55 -0.91
CA GLY A 20 3.71 -10.79 -2.34
C GLY A 20 3.90 -9.52 -3.17
N ALA A 21 3.42 -8.37 -2.67
CA ALA A 21 3.58 -7.08 -3.36
C ALA A 21 5.06 -6.67 -3.48
N ARG A 22 5.90 -6.92 -2.45
CA ARG A 22 7.36 -6.71 -2.54
C ARG A 22 7.99 -7.61 -3.59
N THR A 23 7.63 -8.89 -3.61
CA THR A 23 8.11 -9.83 -4.64
C THR A 23 7.72 -9.37 -6.04
N ALA A 24 6.48 -8.92 -6.24
CA ALA A 24 6.02 -8.36 -7.51
C ALA A 24 6.84 -7.10 -7.89
N LEU A 25 7.03 -6.18 -6.93
CA LEU A 25 7.79 -4.95 -7.12
C LEU A 25 9.25 -5.23 -7.51
N PHE A 26 9.94 -6.17 -6.85
CA PHE A 26 11.33 -6.49 -7.16
C PHE A 26 11.49 -7.09 -8.56
N ASN A 27 10.58 -7.99 -8.96
CA ASN A 27 10.53 -8.49 -10.34
C ASN A 27 10.26 -7.35 -11.35
N TRP A 28 9.31 -6.47 -11.04
CA TRP A 28 8.95 -5.36 -11.90
C TRP A 28 10.12 -4.37 -12.05
N LEU A 29 10.76 -3.96 -10.93
CA LEU A 29 11.91 -3.06 -10.95
C LEU A 29 13.08 -3.66 -11.75
N PHE A 30 13.41 -4.93 -11.51
CA PHE A 30 14.47 -5.61 -12.23
C PHE A 30 14.18 -5.68 -13.74
N ALA A 31 12.94 -6.00 -14.11
CA ALA A 31 12.55 -5.97 -15.53
C ALA A 31 12.69 -4.57 -16.13
N ARG A 32 12.17 -3.54 -15.46
CA ARG A 32 12.20 -2.17 -15.99
C ARG A 32 13.63 -1.60 -16.05
N HIS A 33 14.46 -1.88 -15.04
CA HIS A 33 15.88 -1.50 -15.02
C HIS A 33 16.63 -2.06 -16.23
N HIS A 34 16.47 -3.35 -16.50
CA HIS A 34 17.14 -4.05 -17.60
C HIS A 34 16.40 -3.94 -18.95
N LYS A 35 15.33 -3.14 -19.05
CA LYS A 35 14.48 -3.02 -20.25
C LYS A 35 13.97 -4.38 -20.74
N GLY A 36 13.70 -5.26 -19.78
CA GLY A 36 13.22 -6.62 -19.98
C GLY A 36 11.69 -6.74 -19.97
N THR A 37 11.21 -7.95 -19.85
CA THR A 37 9.78 -8.31 -19.82
C THR A 37 9.37 -8.73 -18.42
N PHE A 38 8.27 -8.16 -17.92
CA PHE A 38 7.63 -8.56 -16.68
C PHE A 38 6.31 -9.27 -16.94
N ILE A 39 6.19 -10.51 -16.47
CA ILE A 39 5.05 -11.40 -16.71
C ILE A 39 4.24 -11.54 -15.42
N LEU A 40 2.92 -11.41 -15.52
CA LEU A 40 1.99 -11.81 -14.46
C LEU A 40 1.40 -13.17 -14.81
N ARG A 41 1.72 -14.21 -14.02
CA ARG A 41 1.19 -15.56 -14.17
C ARG A 41 0.36 -15.95 -12.95
N ILE A 42 -0.94 -16.12 -13.14
CA ILE A 42 -1.83 -16.60 -12.06
C ILE A 42 -1.71 -18.12 -11.95
N GLU A 43 -1.26 -18.62 -10.80
CA GLU A 43 -1.09 -20.05 -10.52
C GLU A 43 -2.35 -20.63 -9.87
N ASP A 44 -3.37 -20.86 -10.68
CA ASP A 44 -4.73 -21.26 -10.30
C ASP A 44 -5.02 -22.77 -10.47
N THR A 45 -4.00 -23.61 -10.49
CA THR A 45 -4.13 -25.07 -10.64
C THR A 45 -4.83 -25.76 -9.45
N ASP A 46 -4.85 -25.15 -8.28
CA ASP A 46 -5.65 -25.59 -7.14
C ASP A 46 -7.05 -24.95 -7.18
N ARG A 47 -7.95 -25.58 -7.95
CA ARG A 47 -9.31 -25.06 -8.15
C ARG A 47 -10.16 -24.96 -6.87
N THR A 48 -9.79 -25.69 -5.81
CA THR A 48 -10.55 -25.67 -4.55
C THR A 48 -10.25 -24.41 -3.74
N ARG A 49 -9.08 -23.82 -3.90
CA ARG A 49 -8.63 -22.62 -3.17
C ARG A 49 -8.51 -21.39 -4.03
N SER A 50 -8.55 -21.53 -5.35
CA SER A 50 -8.46 -20.41 -6.29
C SER A 50 -9.84 -19.85 -6.59
N THR A 51 -10.00 -18.52 -6.46
CA THR A 51 -11.26 -17.84 -6.76
C THR A 51 -11.02 -16.69 -7.74
N ASP A 52 -11.98 -16.41 -8.61
CA ASP A 52 -11.89 -15.25 -9.53
C ASP A 52 -11.83 -13.94 -8.75
N GLU A 53 -12.51 -13.84 -7.59
CA GLU A 53 -12.42 -12.67 -6.71
C GLU A 53 -10.98 -12.43 -6.22
N ALA A 54 -10.24 -13.48 -5.86
CA ALA A 54 -8.84 -13.33 -5.46
C ALA A 54 -7.96 -12.89 -6.64
N ILE A 55 -8.22 -13.37 -7.85
CA ILE A 55 -7.54 -12.93 -9.06
C ILE A 55 -7.80 -11.44 -9.32
N ASP A 56 -9.05 -11.00 -9.26
CA ASP A 56 -9.42 -9.59 -9.46
C ASP A 56 -8.78 -8.68 -8.39
N GLN A 57 -8.70 -9.14 -7.16
CA GLN A 57 -8.03 -8.41 -6.06
C GLN A 57 -6.51 -8.30 -6.28
N ILE A 58 -5.86 -9.34 -6.80
CA ILE A 58 -4.44 -9.30 -7.17
C ILE A 58 -4.23 -8.26 -8.27
N ILE A 59 -5.04 -8.33 -9.35
CA ILE A 59 -4.99 -7.40 -10.48
C ILE A 59 -5.23 -5.95 -10.03
N ALA A 60 -6.26 -5.72 -9.21
CA ALA A 60 -6.56 -4.40 -8.67
C ALA A 60 -5.42 -3.85 -7.81
N SER A 61 -4.79 -4.71 -6.98
CA SER A 61 -3.63 -4.34 -6.16
C SER A 61 -2.42 -3.95 -7.00
N MET A 62 -2.10 -4.75 -8.04
CA MET A 62 -1.01 -4.47 -8.98
C MET A 62 -1.23 -3.15 -9.71
N ARG A 63 -2.45 -2.92 -10.23
CA ARG A 63 -2.82 -1.66 -10.90
C ARG A 63 -2.72 -0.46 -9.97
N TRP A 64 -3.20 -0.58 -8.74
CA TRP A 64 -3.13 0.50 -7.77
C TRP A 64 -1.68 0.85 -7.41
N LEU A 65 -0.79 -0.15 -7.27
CA LEU A 65 0.64 0.06 -7.10
C LEU A 65 1.33 0.61 -8.37
N GLY A 66 0.64 0.59 -9.52
CA GLY A 66 1.20 0.98 -10.82
C GLY A 66 2.25 -0.01 -11.32
N LEU A 67 2.09 -1.29 -10.99
CA LEU A 67 2.93 -2.38 -11.48
C LEU A 67 2.24 -3.03 -12.69
N ASP A 68 2.47 -2.44 -13.85
CA ASP A 68 1.99 -2.96 -15.14
C ASP A 68 2.82 -4.18 -15.58
N TRP A 69 2.19 -5.07 -16.34
CA TRP A 69 2.83 -6.25 -16.89
C TRP A 69 2.75 -6.27 -18.43
N ASP A 70 3.74 -6.92 -19.02
CA ASP A 70 3.86 -6.99 -20.47
C ASP A 70 3.09 -8.20 -21.03
N GLU A 71 3.02 -9.29 -20.26
CA GLU A 71 2.32 -10.53 -20.62
C GLU A 71 1.50 -11.04 -19.43
N PHE A 72 0.36 -11.68 -19.72
CA PHE A 72 -0.53 -12.25 -18.72
C PHE A 72 -0.87 -13.69 -19.05
N TYR A 73 -0.78 -14.58 -18.05
CA TYR A 73 -1.12 -16.00 -18.21
C TYR A 73 -1.92 -16.51 -17.00
N ARG A 74 -2.81 -17.47 -17.30
CA ARG A 74 -3.42 -18.35 -16.27
C ARG A 74 -2.83 -19.74 -16.44
N GLN A 75 -2.40 -20.35 -15.35
CA GLN A 75 -1.74 -21.65 -15.39
C GLN A 75 -2.70 -22.78 -15.81
N THR A 76 -3.99 -22.66 -15.47
CA THR A 76 -5.03 -23.60 -15.91
C THR A 76 -5.24 -23.65 -17.41
N ASP A 77 -4.92 -22.59 -18.16
CA ASP A 77 -5.02 -22.56 -19.63
C ASP A 77 -3.88 -23.31 -20.31
N ARG A 78 -2.89 -23.79 -19.55
CA ARG A 78 -1.62 -24.34 -20.04
C ARG A 78 -1.47 -25.86 -19.82
N VAL A 79 -2.53 -26.53 -19.40
CA VAL A 79 -2.51 -27.96 -19.02
C VAL A 79 -1.91 -28.87 -20.12
N GLU A 80 -2.15 -28.56 -21.40
CA GLU A 80 -1.61 -29.37 -22.50
C GLU A 80 -0.08 -29.29 -22.63
N ILE A 81 0.52 -28.15 -22.30
CA ILE A 81 1.98 -27.99 -22.27
C ILE A 81 2.57 -28.86 -21.14
N HIS A 82 1.92 -28.83 -19.97
CA HIS A 82 2.30 -29.66 -18.84
C HIS A 82 2.20 -31.15 -19.15
N ARG A 83 1.11 -31.60 -19.78
CA ARG A 83 0.94 -33.00 -20.19
C ARG A 83 2.01 -33.47 -21.18
N ARG A 84 2.36 -32.63 -22.15
CA ARG A 84 3.45 -32.94 -23.10
C ARG A 84 4.79 -33.10 -22.40
N ALA A 85 5.12 -32.22 -21.45
CA ALA A 85 6.36 -32.32 -20.70
C ALA A 85 6.38 -33.55 -19.79
N ALA A 86 5.25 -33.95 -19.20
CA ALA A 86 5.15 -35.17 -18.39
C ALA A 86 5.32 -36.44 -19.26
N ALA A 87 4.71 -36.47 -20.46
CA ALA A 87 4.90 -37.55 -21.41
C ALA A 87 6.36 -37.68 -21.83
N GLU A 88 7.08 -36.60 -22.01
CA GLU A 88 8.51 -36.59 -22.29
C GLU A 88 9.34 -37.19 -21.14
N LEU A 89 9.03 -36.88 -19.88
CA LEU A 89 9.69 -37.51 -18.72
C LEU A 89 9.42 -39.02 -18.63
N LEU A 90 8.19 -39.45 -18.93
CA LEU A 90 7.85 -40.88 -19.02
C LEU A 90 8.67 -41.58 -20.14
N ARG A 91 8.72 -41.00 -21.33
CA ARG A 91 9.49 -41.52 -22.47
C ARG A 91 10.99 -41.64 -22.18
N ARG A 92 11.54 -40.73 -21.36
CA ARG A 92 12.94 -40.75 -20.91
C ARG A 92 13.18 -41.69 -19.73
N GLY A 93 12.16 -42.31 -19.16
CA GLY A 93 12.28 -43.16 -17.98
C GLY A 93 12.54 -42.40 -16.69
N ALA A 94 12.47 -41.07 -16.73
CA ALA A 94 12.64 -40.20 -15.56
C ALA A 94 11.33 -40.05 -14.74
N ALA A 95 10.20 -40.52 -15.25
CA ALA A 95 8.91 -40.56 -14.56
C ALA A 95 8.30 -41.96 -14.67
N TYR A 96 7.29 -42.24 -13.85
CA TYR A 96 6.52 -43.47 -13.84
C TYR A 96 5.08 -43.21 -13.41
N GLU A 97 4.20 -44.13 -13.78
CA GLU A 97 2.79 -44.10 -13.40
C GLU A 97 2.57 -44.92 -12.12
N ALA A 98 1.86 -44.39 -11.14
CA ALA A 98 1.42 -45.10 -9.93
C ALA A 98 0.16 -44.44 -9.38
N ASP A 99 -0.79 -45.23 -8.91
CA ASP A 99 -2.05 -44.78 -8.28
C ASP A 99 -2.84 -43.78 -9.14
N GLY A 100 -2.77 -43.96 -10.49
CA GLY A 100 -3.43 -43.07 -11.44
C GLY A 100 -2.75 -41.72 -11.66
N ALA A 101 -1.63 -41.46 -11.00
CA ALA A 101 -0.85 -40.22 -11.10
C ALA A 101 0.49 -40.48 -11.79
N VAL A 102 1.10 -39.40 -12.33
CA VAL A 102 2.47 -39.46 -12.89
C VAL A 102 3.45 -38.91 -11.86
N TRP A 103 4.46 -39.71 -11.58
CA TRP A 103 5.48 -39.41 -10.57
C TRP A 103 6.85 -39.21 -11.24
N PHE A 104 7.53 -38.13 -10.87
CA PHE A 104 8.94 -37.91 -11.22
C PHE A 104 9.83 -38.71 -10.26
N ARG A 105 10.72 -39.53 -10.86
CA ARG A 105 11.70 -40.31 -10.11
C ARG A 105 12.90 -39.44 -9.76
N VAL A 106 13.04 -39.07 -8.49
CA VAL A 106 14.17 -38.29 -8.01
C VAL A 106 15.42 -39.16 -7.95
N PRO A 107 16.51 -38.80 -8.65
CA PRO A 107 17.80 -39.48 -8.48
C PRO A 107 18.26 -39.44 -7.01
N LYS A 108 18.56 -40.58 -6.43
CA LYS A 108 18.91 -40.66 -4.99
C LYS A 108 20.39 -40.39 -4.70
N ASP A 109 21.24 -40.61 -5.70
CA ASP A 109 22.67 -40.40 -5.59
C ASP A 109 23.03 -38.93 -5.81
N GLY A 110 24.08 -38.49 -5.10
CA GLY A 110 24.67 -37.16 -5.28
C GLY A 110 23.99 -36.04 -4.50
N VAL A 111 24.37 -34.84 -4.88
CA VAL A 111 23.97 -33.57 -4.24
C VAL A 111 23.41 -32.63 -5.33
N THR A 112 22.30 -32.00 -5.06
CA THR A 112 21.80 -30.89 -5.89
C THR A 112 22.24 -29.57 -5.25
N VAL A 113 23.06 -28.83 -5.98
CA VAL A 113 23.52 -27.51 -5.60
C VAL A 113 22.60 -26.47 -6.23
N VAL A 114 22.05 -25.59 -5.42
CA VAL A 114 21.32 -24.40 -5.83
C VAL A 114 22.31 -23.24 -5.79
N GLU A 115 22.64 -22.70 -6.95
CA GLU A 115 23.39 -21.46 -7.10
C GLU A 115 22.38 -20.32 -7.05
N ASP A 116 22.28 -19.66 -5.90
CA ASP A 116 21.32 -18.57 -5.69
C ASP A 116 22.04 -17.24 -5.64
N GLN A 117 21.50 -16.23 -6.37
CA GLN A 117 22.15 -14.93 -6.47
C GLN A 117 22.20 -14.19 -5.13
N LEU A 118 21.23 -14.44 -4.22
CA LEU A 118 21.15 -13.80 -2.91
C LEU A 118 21.59 -14.71 -1.78
N ALA A 119 21.11 -15.95 -1.74
CA ALA A 119 21.42 -16.90 -0.69
C ALA A 119 22.78 -17.61 -0.87
N GLY A 120 23.44 -17.41 -2.03
CA GLY A 120 24.68 -18.10 -2.37
C GLY A 120 24.48 -19.58 -2.67
N GLN A 121 25.50 -20.39 -2.42
CA GLN A 121 25.46 -21.83 -2.70
C GLN A 121 24.74 -22.59 -1.57
N VAL A 122 23.63 -23.26 -1.90
CA VAL A 122 22.89 -24.12 -0.96
C VAL A 122 22.84 -25.56 -1.49
N GLN A 123 23.25 -26.52 -0.67
CA GLN A 123 23.39 -27.93 -1.04
C GLN A 123 22.29 -28.79 -0.43
N PHE A 124 21.71 -29.68 -1.25
CA PHE A 124 20.67 -30.62 -0.84
C PHE A 124 21.07 -32.05 -1.18
N GLN A 125 21.04 -32.94 -0.19
CA GLN A 125 21.28 -34.37 -0.42
C GLN A 125 20.11 -34.97 -1.18
N ASN A 126 20.34 -35.52 -2.36
CA ASN A 126 19.26 -36.07 -3.20
C ASN A 126 18.50 -37.21 -2.52
N ARG A 127 19.18 -38.03 -1.70
CA ARG A 127 18.57 -39.13 -0.92
C ARG A 127 17.47 -38.67 0.01
N GLU A 128 17.48 -37.41 0.45
CA GLU A 128 16.47 -36.80 1.35
C GLU A 128 15.24 -36.32 0.58
N LEU A 129 15.36 -36.13 -0.73
CA LEU A 129 14.28 -35.70 -1.59
C LEU A 129 13.41 -36.94 -1.96
N LYS A 130 12.11 -36.81 -1.78
CA LYS A 130 11.14 -37.85 -2.20
C LYS A 130 10.76 -37.67 -3.66
N ASP A 131 10.34 -38.74 -4.30
CA ASP A 131 9.69 -38.68 -5.61
C ASP A 131 8.49 -37.74 -5.55
N LEU A 132 8.22 -37.02 -6.62
CA LEU A 132 7.13 -36.03 -6.65
C LEU A 132 6.05 -36.40 -7.66
N VAL A 133 4.81 -36.26 -7.27
CA VAL A 133 3.71 -36.23 -8.22
C VAL A 133 3.91 -35.03 -9.14
N ILE A 134 3.92 -35.22 -10.44
CA ILE A 134 4.00 -34.16 -11.45
C ILE A 134 2.63 -33.93 -12.12
N LEU A 135 1.86 -34.99 -12.37
CA LEU A 135 0.43 -34.91 -12.73
C LEU A 135 -0.40 -35.70 -11.75
N ARG A 136 -1.47 -35.14 -11.27
CA ARG A 136 -2.48 -35.82 -10.44
C ARG A 136 -3.31 -36.78 -11.26
N SER A 137 -4.10 -37.62 -10.63
CA SER A 137 -4.97 -38.58 -11.29
C SER A 137 -6.03 -37.95 -12.20
N ASP A 138 -6.39 -36.69 -11.97
CA ASP A 138 -7.27 -35.90 -12.84
C ASP A 138 -6.51 -35.23 -14.02
N GLY A 139 -5.19 -35.46 -14.13
CA GLY A 139 -4.33 -34.88 -15.16
C GLY A 139 -3.91 -33.42 -14.89
N THR A 140 -4.20 -32.86 -13.71
CA THR A 140 -3.73 -31.52 -13.35
C THR A 140 -2.27 -31.54 -12.86
N PRO A 141 -1.43 -30.55 -13.26
CA PRO A 141 -0.05 -30.50 -12.84
C PRO A 141 0.06 -30.10 -11.34
N THR A 142 1.15 -30.52 -10.72
CA THR A 142 1.52 -30.01 -9.39
C THR A 142 2.43 -28.80 -9.48
N TYR A 143 2.47 -28.02 -8.42
CA TYR A 143 3.16 -26.73 -8.35
C TYR A 143 4.59 -26.75 -8.90
N ASN A 144 5.49 -27.59 -8.36
CA ASN A 144 6.89 -27.59 -8.77
C ASN A 144 7.07 -27.90 -10.27
N PHE A 145 6.28 -28.83 -10.79
CA PHE A 145 6.36 -29.21 -12.19
C PHE A 145 5.77 -28.13 -13.09
N ALA A 146 4.60 -27.61 -12.77
CA ALA A 146 3.97 -26.55 -13.55
C ALA A 146 4.87 -25.30 -13.64
N CYS A 147 5.48 -24.88 -12.55
CA CYS A 147 6.42 -23.76 -12.54
C CYS A 147 7.59 -23.97 -13.49
N VAL A 148 8.21 -25.16 -13.47
CA VAL A 148 9.36 -25.48 -14.35
C VAL A 148 8.97 -25.42 -15.82
N VAL A 149 7.84 -26.05 -16.16
CA VAL A 149 7.37 -26.11 -17.56
C VAL A 149 7.00 -24.71 -18.05
N ASP A 150 6.28 -23.94 -17.24
CA ASP A 150 5.86 -22.59 -17.59
C ASP A 150 7.05 -21.63 -17.67
N ASP A 151 7.97 -21.66 -16.70
CA ASP A 151 9.15 -20.81 -16.71
C ASP A 151 10.02 -21.08 -17.95
N ARG A 152 10.16 -22.35 -18.37
CA ARG A 152 10.85 -22.71 -19.60
C ARG A 152 10.14 -22.23 -20.86
N ASP A 153 8.84 -22.47 -20.96
CA ASP A 153 8.05 -22.11 -22.14
C ASP A 153 7.91 -20.59 -22.31
N MET A 154 7.84 -19.84 -21.21
CA MET A 154 7.82 -18.37 -21.19
C MET A 154 9.21 -17.75 -21.34
N GLY A 155 10.27 -18.55 -21.39
CA GLY A 155 11.65 -18.07 -21.51
C GLY A 155 12.12 -17.25 -20.32
N ILE A 156 11.67 -17.61 -19.11
CA ILE A 156 12.07 -16.92 -17.88
C ILE A 156 13.57 -17.06 -17.66
N THR A 157 14.25 -15.94 -17.48
CA THR A 157 15.70 -15.88 -17.27
C THR A 157 16.08 -15.82 -15.80
N HIS A 158 15.23 -15.16 -14.95
CA HIS A 158 15.45 -15.03 -13.53
C HIS A 158 14.17 -15.35 -12.75
N VAL A 159 14.30 -16.18 -11.74
CA VAL A 159 13.24 -16.55 -10.79
C VAL A 159 13.47 -15.83 -9.49
N ILE A 160 12.86 -14.65 -9.33
CA ILE A 160 12.94 -13.82 -8.14
C ILE A 160 11.70 -14.11 -7.29
N ARG A 161 11.86 -14.64 -6.05
CA ARG A 161 10.74 -15.06 -5.19
C ARG A 161 11.13 -15.08 -3.71
N GLY A 162 10.17 -15.26 -2.81
CA GLY A 162 10.47 -15.38 -1.38
C GLY A 162 11.30 -16.62 -1.04
N ASP A 163 12.10 -16.53 0.00
CA ASP A 163 13.01 -17.59 0.49
C ASP A 163 12.27 -18.83 1.02
N GLU A 164 10.98 -18.71 1.33
CA GLU A 164 10.11 -19.85 1.66
C GLU A 164 10.03 -20.88 0.54
N HIS A 165 10.38 -20.50 -0.68
CA HIS A 165 10.43 -21.37 -1.84
C HIS A 165 11.80 -22.02 -2.11
N LEU A 166 12.82 -21.69 -1.34
CA LEU A 166 14.18 -22.20 -1.54
C LEU A 166 14.21 -23.75 -1.51
N ASN A 167 13.44 -24.38 -0.62
CA ASN A 167 13.34 -25.84 -0.52
C ASN A 167 12.60 -26.51 -1.70
N ASN A 168 11.97 -25.74 -2.60
CA ASN A 168 11.38 -26.25 -3.83
C ASN A 168 12.42 -26.29 -4.95
N THR A 169 13.42 -25.42 -4.92
CA THR A 169 14.40 -25.22 -5.98
C THR A 169 15.17 -26.48 -6.36
N PRO A 170 15.67 -27.33 -5.44
CA PRO A 170 16.37 -28.55 -5.81
C PRO A 170 15.51 -29.51 -6.61
N LYS A 171 14.21 -29.63 -6.29
CA LYS A 171 13.26 -30.45 -7.03
C LYS A 171 13.03 -29.89 -8.44
N GLN A 172 12.94 -28.57 -8.58
CA GLN A 172 12.79 -27.89 -9.87
C GLN A 172 14.06 -28.05 -10.71
N LEU A 173 15.26 -27.91 -10.14
CA LEU A 173 16.51 -28.14 -10.85
C LEU A 173 16.64 -29.58 -11.38
N LEU A 174 16.20 -30.57 -10.60
CA LEU A 174 16.18 -31.96 -11.04
C LEU A 174 15.21 -32.19 -12.21
N LEU A 175 14.06 -31.52 -12.23
CA LEU A 175 13.12 -31.54 -13.36
C LEU A 175 13.73 -30.89 -14.60
N TYR A 176 14.39 -29.72 -14.47
CA TYR A 176 15.11 -29.07 -15.59
C TYR A 176 16.15 -30.03 -16.19
N ARG A 177 16.97 -30.66 -15.35
CA ARG A 177 18.01 -31.60 -15.78
C ARG A 177 17.41 -32.82 -16.49
N ALA A 178 16.34 -33.40 -15.93
CA ALA A 178 15.69 -34.57 -16.52
C ALA A 178 15.05 -34.29 -17.91
N LEU A 179 14.56 -33.05 -18.08
CA LEU A 179 14.03 -32.58 -19.38
C LEU A 179 15.13 -32.10 -20.33
N GLY A 180 16.38 -31.98 -19.87
CA GLY A 180 17.48 -31.47 -20.69
C GLY A 180 17.36 -29.97 -20.96
N TRP A 181 16.79 -29.21 -20.00
CA TRP A 181 16.59 -27.77 -20.10
C TRP A 181 17.59 -27.04 -19.20
N ASP A 182 18.05 -25.88 -19.67
CA ASP A 182 18.83 -24.99 -18.83
C ASP A 182 17.93 -24.29 -17.82
N PRO A 183 18.29 -24.30 -16.53
CA PRO A 183 17.50 -23.60 -15.52
C PRO A 183 17.71 -22.09 -15.59
N PRO A 184 16.74 -21.28 -15.13
CA PRO A 184 16.91 -19.83 -14.92
C PRO A 184 17.86 -19.57 -13.75
N ILE A 185 18.31 -18.32 -13.61
CA ILE A 185 18.99 -17.82 -12.41
C ILE A 185 17.96 -17.69 -11.29
N PHE A 186 18.29 -18.19 -10.09
CA PHE A 186 17.42 -18.08 -8.92
C PHE A 186 17.90 -16.96 -7.99
N ALA A 187 16.96 -16.21 -7.43
CA ALA A 187 17.18 -15.21 -6.41
C ALA A 187 16.08 -15.32 -5.36
N HIS A 188 16.39 -15.79 -4.16
CA HIS A 188 15.45 -15.94 -3.06
C HIS A 188 15.53 -14.76 -2.11
N ILE A 189 14.50 -13.92 -2.10
CA ILE A 189 14.42 -12.70 -1.30
C ILE A 189 14.08 -13.08 0.14
N PRO A 190 14.82 -12.59 1.16
CA PRO A 190 14.53 -12.87 2.56
C PRO A 190 13.11 -12.46 2.98
N LEU A 191 12.54 -13.15 3.97
CA LEU A 191 11.22 -12.84 4.52
C LEU A 191 11.12 -11.41 5.07
N ILE A 192 9.90 -10.92 5.14
CA ILE A 192 9.57 -9.74 5.95
C ILE A 192 9.12 -10.22 7.32
N LEU A 193 9.70 -9.64 8.36
CA LEU A 193 9.40 -9.93 9.76
C LEU A 193 8.49 -8.86 10.37
N GLY A 194 7.71 -9.25 11.35
CA GLY A 194 7.02 -8.32 12.24
C GLY A 194 7.98 -7.65 13.23
N PRO A 195 7.50 -6.68 14.04
CA PRO A 195 8.28 -6.03 15.08
C PRO A 195 8.83 -7.01 16.13
N ASP A 196 8.17 -8.14 16.33
CA ASP A 196 8.57 -9.24 17.20
C ASP A 196 9.61 -10.18 16.59
N LYS A 197 10.12 -9.84 15.39
CA LYS A 197 11.06 -10.64 14.59
C LYS A 197 10.54 -12.03 14.18
N THR A 198 9.24 -12.26 14.27
CA THR A 198 8.59 -13.44 13.68
C THR A 198 8.12 -13.13 12.26
N LYS A 199 7.78 -14.17 11.46
CA LYS A 199 7.22 -13.98 10.12
C LYS A 199 6.03 -13.01 10.19
N LEU A 200 6.03 -12.01 9.31
CA LEU A 200 4.98 -11.00 9.26
C LEU A 200 3.61 -11.67 9.10
N ALA A 201 2.70 -11.38 10.02
CA ALA A 201 1.35 -11.93 10.09
C ALA A 201 0.31 -10.79 10.15
N LYS A 202 -0.97 -11.11 9.97
CA LYS A 202 -2.08 -10.12 10.00
C LYS A 202 -2.05 -9.24 11.26
N ARG A 203 -1.73 -9.81 12.43
CA ARG A 203 -1.58 -9.07 13.70
C ARG A 203 -0.45 -8.03 13.70
N HIS A 204 0.51 -8.14 12.77
CA HIS A 204 1.68 -7.26 12.64
C HIS A 204 1.51 -6.26 11.48
N GLY A 205 0.32 -6.14 10.88
CA GLY A 205 0.09 -5.27 9.73
C GLY A 205 0.30 -5.95 8.37
N ALA A 206 0.38 -7.30 8.30
CA ALA A 206 0.32 -8.01 7.01
C ALA A 206 -1.10 -7.93 6.42
N LEU A 207 -1.50 -6.71 6.11
CA LEU A 207 -2.78 -6.41 5.48
C LEU A 207 -2.71 -6.64 3.97
N SER A 208 -3.86 -6.73 3.32
CA SER A 208 -3.90 -6.67 1.87
C SER A 208 -3.43 -5.29 1.37
N VAL A 209 -2.89 -5.25 0.16
CA VAL A 209 -2.44 -3.98 -0.46
C VAL A 209 -3.58 -2.96 -0.51
N LEU A 210 -4.80 -3.38 -0.85
CA LEU A 210 -5.96 -2.47 -0.92
C LEU A 210 -6.43 -1.98 0.45
N GLU A 211 -6.06 -2.66 1.53
CA GLU A 211 -6.32 -2.15 2.88
C GLU A 211 -5.44 -0.94 3.21
N TYR A 212 -4.18 -0.93 2.75
CA TYR A 212 -3.33 0.26 2.89
C TYR A 212 -3.90 1.44 2.10
N ARG A 213 -4.47 1.21 0.90
CA ARG A 213 -5.23 2.24 0.18
C ARG A 213 -6.36 2.79 1.04
N ARG A 214 -7.18 1.92 1.65
CA ARG A 214 -8.30 2.35 2.52
C ARG A 214 -7.83 3.14 3.75
N ARG A 215 -6.65 2.82 4.28
CA ARG A 215 -6.03 3.57 5.38
C ARG A 215 -5.40 4.90 4.95
N GLY A 216 -5.54 5.28 3.69
CA GLY A 216 -5.06 6.55 3.15
C GLY A 216 -3.56 6.61 2.89
N ILE A 217 -2.93 5.46 2.66
CA ILE A 217 -1.56 5.38 2.19
C ILE A 217 -1.53 5.60 0.68
N LEU A 218 -0.61 6.44 0.20
CA LEU A 218 -0.39 6.66 -1.23
C LEU A 218 0.32 5.45 -1.87
N PRO A 219 0.03 5.10 -3.12
CA PRO A 219 0.73 4.01 -3.80
C PRO A 219 2.23 4.26 -3.92
N GLU A 220 2.66 5.50 -4.14
CA GLU A 220 4.08 5.89 -4.17
C GLU A 220 4.78 5.62 -2.84
N ALA A 221 4.12 5.93 -1.74
CA ALA A 221 4.66 5.70 -0.40
C ALA A 221 4.81 4.20 -0.12
N LEU A 222 3.79 3.40 -0.48
CA LEU A 222 3.86 1.95 -0.27
C LEU A 222 4.90 1.29 -1.18
N VAL A 223 5.00 1.68 -2.45
CA VAL A 223 6.05 1.20 -3.38
C VAL A 223 7.44 1.53 -2.85
N ASN A 224 7.67 2.77 -2.44
CA ASN A 224 8.94 3.21 -1.87
C ASN A 224 9.27 2.42 -0.58
N PHE A 225 8.31 2.25 0.31
CA PHE A 225 8.48 1.49 1.54
C PHE A 225 8.82 0.02 1.26
N LEU A 226 8.09 -0.64 0.34
CA LEU A 226 8.34 -2.02 -0.04
C LEU A 226 9.71 -2.22 -0.69
N ALA A 227 10.18 -1.26 -1.49
CA ALA A 227 11.53 -1.30 -2.05
C ALA A 227 12.58 -1.27 -0.94
N ARG A 228 12.42 -0.40 0.06
CA ARG A 228 13.32 -0.28 1.21
C ARG A 228 13.29 -1.48 2.16
N LEU A 229 12.29 -2.37 2.03
CA LEU A 229 12.26 -3.63 2.77
C LEU A 229 13.18 -4.68 2.11
N GLY A 230 14.47 -4.50 2.26
CA GLY A 230 15.52 -5.42 1.81
C GLY A 230 16.39 -4.87 0.68
N TRP A 231 16.14 -3.67 0.16
CA TRP A 231 17.02 -3.00 -0.80
C TRP A 231 17.38 -1.59 -0.32
N SER A 232 18.57 -1.12 -0.68
CA SER A 232 19.04 0.22 -0.33
C SER A 232 19.96 0.79 -1.42
N HIS A 233 19.96 2.11 -1.52
CA HIS A 233 20.88 2.86 -2.36
C HIS A 233 21.45 4.03 -1.56
N GLY A 234 22.65 3.87 -1.02
CA GLY A 234 23.24 4.82 -0.08
C GLY A 234 22.31 5.11 1.12
N ASP A 235 22.28 6.37 1.54
CA ASP A 235 21.45 6.86 2.64
C ASP A 235 20.07 7.40 2.19
N GLN A 236 19.75 7.32 0.89
CA GLN A 236 18.49 7.82 0.36
C GLN A 236 17.32 6.98 0.87
N GLU A 237 16.28 7.65 1.35
CA GLU A 237 15.08 7.00 1.89
C GLU A 237 13.86 7.19 0.98
N VAL A 238 13.75 8.34 0.33
CA VAL A 238 12.61 8.67 -0.54
C VAL A 238 13.06 8.60 -1.99
N PHE A 239 12.41 7.70 -2.74
CA PHE A 239 12.71 7.44 -4.14
C PHE A 239 11.48 7.65 -5.00
N THR A 240 11.61 8.41 -6.06
CA THR A 240 10.63 8.41 -7.16
C THR A 240 10.65 7.06 -7.88
N ARG A 241 9.60 6.77 -8.65
CA ARG A 241 9.54 5.56 -9.46
C ARG A 241 10.70 5.44 -10.45
N ASP A 242 11.07 6.56 -11.08
CA ASP A 242 12.17 6.60 -12.06
C ASP A 242 13.52 6.33 -11.38
N GLU A 243 13.73 6.86 -10.17
CA GLU A 243 14.93 6.57 -9.38
C GLU A 243 14.98 5.10 -8.95
N LEU A 244 13.84 4.53 -8.52
CA LEU A 244 13.78 3.10 -8.21
C LEU A 244 14.14 2.24 -9.43
N ILE A 245 13.60 2.56 -10.60
CA ILE A 245 13.94 1.85 -11.84
C ILE A 245 15.42 2.05 -12.21
N ALA A 246 15.95 3.26 -12.04
CA ALA A 246 17.33 3.56 -12.42
C ALA A 246 18.37 2.89 -11.51
N PHE A 247 18.07 2.71 -10.22
CA PHE A 247 19.05 2.27 -9.21
C PHE A 247 18.87 0.83 -8.75
N PHE A 248 17.70 0.22 -8.99
CA PHE A 248 17.42 -1.12 -8.48
C PHE A 248 18.21 -2.19 -9.23
N ASP A 249 19.01 -2.97 -8.50
CA ASP A 249 19.54 -4.24 -8.98
C ASP A 249 19.45 -5.31 -7.88
N LEU A 250 19.49 -6.58 -8.28
CA LEU A 250 19.49 -7.70 -7.33
C LEU A 250 20.77 -7.75 -6.50
N ASP A 251 21.89 -7.27 -7.03
CA ASP A 251 23.17 -7.25 -6.32
C ASP A 251 23.16 -6.34 -5.08
N ASP A 252 22.23 -5.37 -5.04
CA ASP A 252 22.03 -4.44 -3.91
C ASP A 252 20.93 -4.92 -2.94
N VAL A 253 20.34 -6.10 -3.17
CA VAL A 253 19.35 -6.68 -2.26
C VAL A 253 20.04 -7.35 -1.09
N GLY A 254 19.68 -6.91 0.12
CA GLY A 254 20.24 -7.49 1.36
C GLY A 254 19.82 -8.94 1.58
N THR A 255 20.71 -9.71 2.17
CA THR A 255 20.50 -11.15 2.48
C THR A 255 19.82 -11.39 3.83
N SER A 256 19.59 -10.34 4.60
CA SER A 256 18.93 -10.41 5.92
C SER A 256 17.46 -10.05 5.83
N ALA A 257 16.63 -10.69 6.65
CA ALA A 257 15.22 -10.40 6.75
C ALA A 257 14.98 -8.95 7.22
N ALA A 258 14.09 -8.23 6.53
CA ALA A 258 13.71 -6.86 6.87
C ALA A 258 12.54 -6.85 7.85
N VAL A 259 12.54 -5.90 8.79
CA VAL A 259 11.44 -5.71 9.76
C VAL A 259 10.44 -4.69 9.21
N PHE A 260 9.17 -5.03 9.24
CA PHE A 260 8.07 -4.12 8.89
C PHE A 260 7.88 -3.08 10.01
N ASP A 261 8.18 -1.82 9.70
CA ASP A 261 7.99 -0.69 10.61
C ASP A 261 6.86 0.21 10.09
N GLU A 262 5.71 0.19 10.76
CA GLU A 262 4.54 0.99 10.40
C GLU A 262 4.81 2.50 10.58
N GLN A 263 5.61 2.90 11.56
CA GLN A 263 5.93 4.31 11.77
C GLN A 263 6.77 4.85 10.61
N LYS A 264 7.69 4.04 10.09
CA LYS A 264 8.46 4.39 8.89
C LYS A 264 7.56 4.50 7.65
N LEU A 265 6.57 3.63 7.51
CA LEU A 265 5.58 3.74 6.42
C LEU A 265 4.77 5.03 6.53
N LEU A 266 4.29 5.38 7.72
CA LEU A 266 3.54 6.62 7.95
C LEU A 266 4.41 7.86 7.71
N TRP A 267 5.67 7.83 8.11
CA TRP A 267 6.63 8.89 7.81
C TRP A 267 6.85 9.04 6.29
N LEU A 268 7.08 7.95 5.58
CA LEU A 268 7.20 7.96 4.10
C LEU A 268 5.95 8.50 3.43
N ASN A 269 4.77 8.10 3.93
CA ASN A 269 3.50 8.60 3.38
C ASN A 269 3.34 10.10 3.57
N HIS A 270 3.72 10.63 4.75
CA HIS A 270 3.75 12.07 4.99
C HIS A 270 4.71 12.79 4.03
N GLU A 271 5.92 12.24 3.82
CA GLU A 271 6.88 12.79 2.87
C GLU A 271 6.34 12.80 1.42
N TRP A 272 5.57 11.77 1.04
CA TRP A 272 4.94 11.71 -0.28
C TRP A 272 3.74 12.65 -0.41
N LEU A 273 2.92 12.83 0.65
CA LEU A 273 1.84 13.82 0.65
C LEU A 273 2.37 15.25 0.39
N ARG A 274 3.57 15.55 0.86
CA ARG A 274 4.25 16.83 0.64
C ARG A 274 4.82 16.99 -0.77
N ARG A 275 5.11 15.90 -1.46
CA ARG A 275 5.76 15.90 -2.80
C ARG A 275 4.79 15.73 -3.95
N ILE A 276 3.66 15.07 -3.72
CA ILE A 276 2.68 14.83 -4.78
C ILE A 276 2.15 16.16 -5.35
N ALA A 277 1.88 16.18 -6.66
CA ALA A 277 1.31 17.34 -7.34
C ALA A 277 -0.02 17.75 -6.70
N LEU A 278 -0.17 19.04 -6.40
CA LEU A 278 -1.31 19.57 -5.65
C LEU A 278 -2.68 19.22 -6.27
N PRO A 279 -2.90 19.27 -7.59
CA PRO A 279 -4.17 18.86 -8.19
C PRO A 279 -4.51 17.39 -7.91
N ARG A 280 -3.51 16.51 -7.94
CA ARG A 280 -3.71 15.09 -7.62
C ARG A 280 -4.01 14.87 -6.15
N LEU A 281 -3.33 15.61 -5.25
CA LEU A 281 -3.62 15.56 -3.83
C LEU A 281 -5.04 16.05 -3.51
N ALA A 282 -5.49 17.12 -4.18
CA ALA A 282 -6.85 17.63 -4.04
C ALA A 282 -7.91 16.63 -4.52
N ALA A 283 -7.63 15.89 -5.61
CA ALA A 283 -8.50 14.81 -6.07
C ALA A 283 -8.60 13.67 -5.05
N PHE A 284 -7.48 13.26 -4.45
CA PHE A 284 -7.50 12.29 -3.34
C PHE A 284 -8.24 12.81 -2.11
N LEU A 285 -8.05 14.08 -1.75
CA LEU A 285 -8.80 14.68 -0.64
C LEU A 285 -10.30 14.62 -0.91
N ALA A 286 -10.76 14.97 -2.12
CA ALA A 286 -12.14 14.89 -2.52
C ALA A 286 -12.71 13.46 -2.42
N GLU A 287 -11.96 12.46 -2.90
CA GLU A 287 -12.33 11.03 -2.77
C GLU A 287 -12.48 10.64 -1.30
N PHE A 288 -11.46 10.92 -0.47
CA PHE A 288 -11.42 10.48 0.92
C PHE A 288 -12.41 11.21 1.83
N VAL A 289 -12.73 12.47 1.55
CA VAL A 289 -13.80 13.20 2.25
C VAL A 289 -15.15 12.49 2.10
N VAL A 290 -15.43 11.93 0.93
CA VAL A 290 -16.66 11.15 0.68
C VAL A 290 -16.56 9.76 1.33
N VAL A 291 -15.45 9.04 1.15
CA VAL A 291 -15.25 7.69 1.68
C VAL A 291 -15.34 7.68 3.21
N GLU A 292 -14.76 8.69 3.87
CA GLU A 292 -14.79 8.85 5.33
C GLU A 292 -16.12 9.44 5.86
N GLY A 293 -17.09 9.68 4.98
CA GLY A 293 -18.39 10.24 5.36
C GLY A 293 -18.30 11.66 5.95
N VAL A 294 -17.26 12.41 5.61
CA VAL A 294 -17.09 13.80 6.06
C VAL A 294 -18.06 14.72 5.33
N ALA A 295 -18.28 14.48 4.04
CA ALA A 295 -19.27 15.18 3.23
C ALA A 295 -19.82 14.28 2.12
N THR A 296 -20.93 14.71 1.52
CA THR A 296 -21.51 14.04 0.34
C THR A 296 -20.76 14.44 -0.94
N PRO A 297 -20.86 13.64 -2.03
CA PRO A 297 -20.31 14.02 -3.33
C PRO A 297 -20.78 15.40 -3.81
N ASP A 298 -22.06 15.72 -3.62
CA ASP A 298 -22.65 17.02 -4.01
C ASP A 298 -22.03 18.17 -3.21
N ALA A 299 -21.80 17.98 -1.91
CA ALA A 299 -21.15 19.00 -1.08
C ALA A 299 -19.70 19.24 -1.49
N VAL A 300 -18.98 18.18 -1.89
CA VAL A 300 -17.60 18.28 -2.42
C VAL A 300 -17.63 19.02 -3.77
N ALA A 301 -18.54 18.70 -4.66
CA ALA A 301 -18.71 19.40 -5.94
C ALA A 301 -19.05 20.89 -5.76
N ALA A 302 -19.93 21.21 -4.81
CA ALA A 302 -20.30 22.58 -4.47
C ALA A 302 -19.14 23.39 -3.85
N LEU A 303 -18.20 22.74 -3.16
CA LEU A 303 -17.01 23.39 -2.61
C LEU A 303 -16.12 23.96 -3.73
N GLY A 304 -16.02 23.28 -4.86
CA GLY A 304 -15.27 23.66 -6.03
C GLY A 304 -13.77 23.37 -5.94
N GLU A 305 -13.14 23.25 -7.12
CA GLU A 305 -11.73 22.82 -7.25
C GLU A 305 -10.76 23.77 -6.55
N ALA A 306 -10.95 25.08 -6.68
CA ALA A 306 -10.05 26.06 -6.09
C ALA A 306 -9.95 25.94 -4.56
N ARG A 307 -11.09 25.70 -3.88
CA ARG A 307 -11.11 25.51 -2.42
C ARG A 307 -10.53 24.17 -2.01
N LEU A 308 -10.74 23.11 -2.80
CA LEU A 308 -10.12 21.80 -2.58
C LEU A 308 -8.60 21.88 -2.72
N LEU A 309 -8.09 22.58 -3.73
CA LEU A 309 -6.64 22.80 -3.89
C LEU A 309 -6.04 23.52 -2.69
N ARG A 310 -6.65 24.62 -2.24
CA ARG A 310 -6.19 25.36 -1.05
C ARG A 310 -6.28 24.53 0.23
N ALA A 311 -7.32 23.70 0.36
CA ALA A 311 -7.46 22.79 1.50
C ALA A 311 -6.35 21.73 1.50
N ALA A 312 -6.08 21.10 0.36
CA ALA A 312 -5.03 20.11 0.21
C ALA A 312 -3.65 20.73 0.53
N GLU A 313 -3.37 21.93 0.03
CA GLU A 313 -2.14 22.67 0.33
C GLU A 313 -2.00 22.97 1.83
N LEU A 314 -3.08 23.43 2.48
CA LEU A 314 -3.08 23.81 3.88
C LEU A 314 -2.91 22.59 4.82
N LEU A 315 -3.43 21.43 4.41
CA LEU A 315 -3.50 20.23 5.26
C LEU A 315 -2.33 19.26 5.07
N ARG A 316 -1.63 19.29 3.92
CA ARG A 316 -0.64 18.27 3.58
C ARG A 316 0.53 18.14 4.56
N ASP A 317 0.98 19.27 5.14
CA ASP A 317 2.09 19.28 6.11
C ASP A 317 1.67 18.82 7.51
N ARG A 318 0.38 18.55 7.72
CA ARG A 318 -0.21 18.21 9.01
C ARG A 318 -0.87 16.84 9.05
N SER A 319 -0.88 16.14 7.90
CA SER A 319 -1.53 14.85 7.73
C SER A 319 -0.49 13.78 7.40
N ARG A 320 -0.58 12.63 8.05
CA ARG A 320 0.27 11.46 7.72
C ARG A 320 -0.41 10.52 6.75
N THR A 321 -1.75 10.61 6.64
CA THR A 321 -2.57 9.80 5.73
C THR A 321 -3.67 10.65 5.08
N LEU A 322 -4.23 10.15 3.98
CA LEU A 322 -5.39 10.77 3.33
C LEU A 322 -6.64 10.73 4.23
N VAL A 323 -6.75 9.70 5.09
CA VAL A 323 -7.82 9.61 6.10
C VAL A 323 -7.68 10.76 7.12
N GLU A 324 -6.48 10.96 7.70
CA GLU A 324 -6.23 12.09 8.60
C GLU A 324 -6.51 13.43 7.92
N MET A 325 -6.13 13.56 6.64
CA MET A 325 -6.38 14.78 5.85
C MET A 325 -7.87 15.03 5.65
N ALA A 326 -8.65 14.00 5.28
CA ALA A 326 -10.09 14.09 5.08
C ALA A 326 -10.82 14.46 6.39
N GLN A 327 -10.46 13.81 7.49
CA GLN A 327 -11.02 14.14 8.80
C GLN A 327 -10.70 15.60 9.22
N SER A 328 -9.48 16.04 8.93
CA SER A 328 -9.05 17.41 9.19
C SER A 328 -9.76 18.44 8.30
N ALA A 329 -10.23 18.04 7.11
CA ALA A 329 -10.97 18.89 6.18
C ALA A 329 -12.45 19.12 6.56
N ARG A 330 -12.94 18.52 7.65
CA ARG A 330 -14.33 18.64 8.12
C ARG A 330 -14.78 20.11 8.31
N PHE A 331 -13.85 21.01 8.58
CA PHE A 331 -14.17 22.43 8.74
C PHE A 331 -14.68 23.12 7.45
N LEU A 332 -14.47 22.51 6.28
CA LEU A 332 -14.92 23.04 4.99
C LEU A 332 -16.41 22.86 4.73
N PHE A 333 -17.06 21.96 5.45
CA PHE A 333 -18.43 21.54 5.18
C PHE A 333 -19.38 21.99 6.30
N PRO A 334 -20.64 22.32 5.99
CA PRO A 334 -21.63 22.67 7.02
C PRO A 334 -21.90 21.50 7.97
N GLY A 335 -22.50 21.81 9.11
CA GLY A 335 -22.83 20.83 10.14
C GLY A 335 -21.95 20.96 11.39
N GLU A 336 -22.26 20.13 12.36
CA GLU A 336 -21.54 20.11 13.64
C GLU A 336 -20.23 19.36 13.53
N VAL A 337 -19.22 19.82 14.26
CA VAL A 337 -17.99 19.08 14.47
C VAL A 337 -18.02 18.40 15.85
N PRO A 338 -17.58 17.14 15.95
CA PRO A 338 -17.46 16.47 17.23
C PRO A 338 -16.52 17.25 18.16
N LEU A 339 -16.95 17.54 19.37
CA LEU A 339 -16.08 18.09 20.40
C LEU A 339 -15.43 16.94 21.17
N PRO A 340 -14.09 16.87 21.25
CA PRO A 340 -13.41 15.92 22.11
C PRO A 340 -13.90 16.05 23.56
N GLU A 341 -14.07 14.93 24.26
CA GLU A 341 -14.56 14.95 25.65
C GLU A 341 -13.68 15.76 26.58
N ASP A 342 -12.37 15.65 26.45
CA ASP A 342 -11.36 16.39 27.21
C ASP A 342 -11.43 17.91 26.95
N ASP A 343 -12.04 18.35 25.87
CA ASP A 343 -12.15 19.75 25.49
C ASP A 343 -13.43 20.42 25.99
N ARG A 344 -14.39 19.64 26.44
CA ARG A 344 -15.66 20.19 26.96
C ARG A 344 -15.44 21.21 28.10
N GLY A 345 -14.39 21.00 28.87
CA GLY A 345 -14.00 21.92 29.96
C GLY A 345 -13.60 23.34 29.54
N LEU A 346 -13.20 23.51 28.27
CA LEU A 346 -12.80 24.80 27.71
C LEU A 346 -13.99 25.71 27.36
N PHE A 347 -15.19 25.16 27.23
CA PHE A 347 -16.40 25.90 26.89
C PHE A 347 -17.15 26.30 28.16
N THR A 348 -16.62 27.33 28.84
CA THR A 348 -17.21 27.84 30.09
C THR A 348 -18.28 28.90 29.80
N PRO A 349 -19.25 29.15 30.73
CA PRO A 349 -20.29 30.13 30.54
C PRO A 349 -19.77 31.55 30.25
N GLU A 350 -18.60 31.89 30.78
CA GLU A 350 -17.97 33.22 30.63
C GLU A 350 -17.52 33.47 29.18
N LEU A 351 -17.27 32.40 28.40
CA LEU A 351 -16.92 32.51 26.97
C LEU A 351 -18.12 32.72 26.04
N ALA A 352 -19.36 32.43 26.49
CA ALA A 352 -20.55 32.49 25.64
C ALA A 352 -20.75 33.89 25.00
N PRO A 353 -20.64 35.03 25.70
CA PRO A 353 -20.79 36.35 25.07
C PRO A 353 -19.71 36.62 24.03
N ALA A 354 -18.46 36.22 24.30
CA ALA A 354 -17.34 36.43 23.40
C ALA A 354 -17.55 35.62 22.10
N LEU A 355 -17.90 34.32 22.19
CA LEU A 355 -18.13 33.47 21.03
C LEU A 355 -19.35 33.96 20.22
N ALA A 356 -20.43 34.40 20.87
CA ALA A 356 -21.58 34.97 20.19
C ALA A 356 -21.20 36.25 19.41
N ARG A 357 -20.44 37.16 20.06
CA ARG A 357 -19.98 38.38 19.40
C ARG A 357 -19.04 38.09 18.22
N LEU A 358 -18.13 37.14 18.37
CA LEU A 358 -17.24 36.72 17.29
C LEU A 358 -18.02 36.11 16.09
N ALA A 359 -19.10 35.37 16.34
CA ALA A 359 -19.97 34.86 15.30
C ALA A 359 -20.61 35.97 14.46
N GLU A 360 -21.08 37.07 15.11
CA GLU A 360 -21.63 38.23 14.43
C GLU A 360 -20.60 38.96 13.59
N VAL A 361 -19.41 39.21 14.19
CA VAL A 361 -18.33 39.93 13.52
C VAL A 361 -17.80 39.19 12.32
N VAL A 362 -17.58 37.87 12.45
CA VAL A 362 -17.11 37.02 11.33
C VAL A 362 -18.16 36.98 10.23
N ALA A 363 -19.45 36.86 10.54
CA ALA A 363 -20.52 36.86 9.55
C ALA A 363 -20.61 38.17 8.73
N ALA A 364 -20.16 39.28 9.31
CA ALA A 364 -20.17 40.62 8.68
C ALA A 364 -18.93 40.86 7.75
N VAL A 365 -17.94 39.97 7.75
CA VAL A 365 -16.74 40.14 6.91
C VAL A 365 -17.07 39.81 5.45
N THR A 366 -17.02 40.79 4.59
CA THR A 366 -17.33 40.66 3.15
C THR A 366 -16.15 40.10 2.32
N ASP A 367 -14.92 40.38 2.74
CA ASP A 367 -13.71 39.78 2.17
C ASP A 367 -13.01 38.90 3.22
N PRO A 368 -13.28 37.58 3.24
CA PRO A 368 -12.82 36.68 4.29
C PRO A 368 -11.33 36.28 4.15
N SER A 369 -10.45 37.22 3.83
CA SER A 369 -9.01 36.95 3.88
C SER A 369 -8.56 36.68 5.32
N PRO A 370 -7.49 35.87 5.51
CA PRO A 370 -6.96 35.62 6.85
C PRO A 370 -6.68 36.89 7.65
N ALA A 371 -6.10 37.91 7.00
CA ALA A 371 -5.77 39.20 7.63
C ALA A 371 -7.02 39.98 8.02
N ALA A 372 -8.06 40.05 7.17
CA ALA A 372 -9.31 40.76 7.47
C ALA A 372 -10.06 40.07 8.62
N LEU A 373 -10.12 38.75 8.64
CA LEU A 373 -10.71 37.97 9.74
C LEU A 373 -9.93 38.16 11.05
N GLU A 374 -8.59 38.17 11.00
CA GLU A 374 -7.79 38.43 12.19
C GLU A 374 -8.03 39.83 12.74
N ALA A 375 -8.06 40.85 11.88
CA ALA A 375 -8.33 42.24 12.33
C ALA A 375 -9.74 42.38 12.93
N ALA A 376 -10.76 41.79 12.33
CA ALA A 376 -12.15 41.81 12.80
C ALA A 376 -12.28 41.10 14.16
N VAL A 377 -11.68 39.91 14.31
CA VAL A 377 -11.67 39.14 15.58
C VAL A 377 -10.93 39.91 16.69
N ARG A 378 -9.72 40.44 16.41
CA ARG A 378 -8.96 41.22 17.39
C ARG A 378 -9.68 42.49 17.81
N GLY A 379 -10.31 43.20 16.87
CA GLY A 379 -11.11 44.39 17.18
C GLY A 379 -12.29 44.10 18.11
N ALA A 380 -13.02 43.02 17.83
CA ALA A 380 -14.13 42.59 18.67
C ALA A 380 -13.68 42.18 20.08
N LEU A 381 -12.56 41.47 20.18
CA LEU A 381 -12.00 41.06 21.47
C LEU A 381 -11.47 42.24 22.28
N ALA A 382 -10.83 43.21 21.64
CA ALA A 382 -10.38 44.44 22.32
C ALA A 382 -11.57 45.23 22.94
N ALA A 383 -12.70 45.29 22.21
CA ALA A 383 -13.93 45.90 22.72
C ALA A 383 -14.51 45.14 23.96
N LEU A 384 -14.22 43.86 24.11
CA LEU A 384 -14.59 43.02 25.26
C LEU A 384 -13.52 42.95 26.33
N GLY A 385 -12.37 43.62 26.18
CA GLY A 385 -11.24 43.54 27.10
C GLY A 385 -10.57 42.17 27.17
N LEU A 386 -10.72 41.33 26.14
CA LEU A 386 -10.20 39.97 26.13
C LEU A 386 -8.98 39.84 25.22
N PRO A 387 -7.92 39.13 25.63
CA PRO A 387 -6.81 38.81 24.73
C PRO A 387 -7.17 37.63 23.81
N LEU A 388 -6.62 37.61 22.58
CA LEU A 388 -6.85 36.53 21.62
C LEU A 388 -6.56 35.14 22.20
N LYS A 389 -5.51 35.00 23.02
CA LYS A 389 -5.13 33.72 23.65
C LYS A 389 -6.23 33.08 24.49
N ALA A 390 -7.15 33.89 25.04
CA ALA A 390 -8.25 33.38 25.87
C ALA A 390 -9.31 32.65 25.05
N VAL A 391 -9.47 33.00 23.78
CA VAL A 391 -10.54 32.44 22.91
C VAL A 391 -10.03 31.68 21.68
N ALA A 392 -8.75 31.81 21.33
CA ALA A 392 -8.19 31.20 20.11
C ALA A 392 -8.35 29.68 20.08
N LEU A 393 -8.07 29.02 21.22
CA LEU A 393 -8.20 27.54 21.30
C LEU A 393 -9.67 27.10 21.29
N PRO A 394 -10.58 27.65 22.12
CA PRO A 394 -12.01 27.36 22.02
C PRO A 394 -12.59 27.62 20.62
N MET A 395 -12.21 28.75 19.98
CA MET A 395 -12.63 29.07 18.63
C MET A 395 -12.15 28.05 17.60
N ARG A 396 -10.89 27.62 17.67
CA ARG A 396 -10.34 26.57 16.82
C ARG A 396 -11.12 25.27 16.99
N ILE A 397 -11.30 24.81 18.21
CA ILE A 397 -12.01 23.55 18.51
C ILE A 397 -13.48 23.66 18.06
N ALA A 398 -14.14 24.79 18.28
CA ALA A 398 -15.51 25.00 17.82
C ALA A 398 -15.62 24.86 16.29
N VAL A 399 -14.63 25.35 15.52
CA VAL A 399 -14.67 25.35 14.06
C VAL A 399 -14.16 24.03 13.48
N THR A 400 -13.14 23.40 14.08
CA THR A 400 -12.44 22.24 13.48
C THR A 400 -12.67 20.92 14.21
N GLY A 401 -13.09 20.94 15.47
CA GLY A 401 -13.12 19.78 16.37
C GLY A 401 -11.74 19.35 16.87
N SER A 402 -10.68 20.15 16.67
CA SER A 402 -9.31 19.78 17.01
C SER A 402 -8.53 20.91 17.66
N ARG A 403 -7.65 20.56 18.62
CA ARG A 403 -6.69 21.50 19.24
C ARG A 403 -5.58 21.92 18.29
N VAL A 404 -5.20 21.04 17.38
CA VAL A 404 -4.08 21.20 16.44
C VAL A 404 -4.56 21.35 15.01
N GLY A 405 -3.78 22.04 14.18
CA GLY A 405 -4.11 22.24 12.78
C GLY A 405 -3.33 23.39 12.17
N PRO A 406 -3.67 23.82 10.96
CA PRO A 406 -3.09 24.99 10.30
C PRO A 406 -3.37 26.30 11.04
N GLY A 407 -2.89 27.41 10.51
CA GLY A 407 -3.16 28.74 11.06
C GLY A 407 -4.65 28.96 11.33
N LEU A 408 -5.02 29.50 12.49
CA LEU A 408 -6.44 29.67 12.85
C LEU A 408 -7.17 30.47 11.76
N PHE A 409 -6.62 31.61 11.37
CA PHE A 409 -7.28 32.51 10.40
C PHE A 409 -7.28 31.96 8.98
N ASP A 410 -6.29 31.12 8.61
CA ASP A 410 -6.31 30.38 7.33
C ASP A 410 -7.49 29.41 7.28
N VAL A 411 -7.71 28.69 8.41
CA VAL A 411 -8.85 27.77 8.56
C VAL A 411 -10.17 28.53 8.48
N LEU A 412 -10.31 29.68 9.19
CA LEU A 412 -11.53 30.48 9.18
C LEU A 412 -11.83 31.03 7.78
N ALA A 413 -10.81 31.53 7.09
CA ALA A 413 -10.94 32.05 5.72
C ALA A 413 -11.40 30.97 4.74
N LEU A 414 -10.80 29.77 4.85
CA LEU A 414 -11.11 28.66 3.96
C LEU A 414 -12.47 28.01 4.27
N ALA A 415 -12.86 27.94 5.55
CA ALA A 415 -14.21 27.49 5.97
C ALA A 415 -15.32 28.41 5.45
N GLY A 416 -15.04 29.70 5.48
CA GLY A 416 -15.98 30.77 5.09
C GLY A 416 -16.82 31.30 6.28
N PRO A 417 -17.23 32.58 6.20
CA PRO A 417 -17.89 33.27 7.29
C PRO A 417 -19.17 32.60 7.80
N GLU A 418 -19.97 32.02 6.89
CA GLU A 418 -21.23 31.37 7.23
C GLU A 418 -21.05 30.14 8.12
N ILE A 419 -20.13 29.22 7.74
CA ILE A 419 -19.84 28.00 8.49
C ILE A 419 -19.22 28.37 9.85
N VAL A 420 -18.27 29.30 9.84
CA VAL A 420 -17.57 29.74 11.06
C VAL A 420 -18.59 30.37 12.04
N ALA A 421 -19.41 31.29 11.57
CA ALA A 421 -20.42 31.96 12.43
C ALA A 421 -21.45 30.95 12.97
N ALA A 422 -21.92 30.00 12.17
CA ALA A 422 -22.84 28.96 12.64
C ALA A 422 -22.22 28.13 13.78
N ARG A 423 -20.97 27.70 13.63
CA ARG A 423 -20.25 26.90 14.63
C ARG A 423 -19.93 27.66 15.89
N LEU A 424 -19.58 28.97 15.80
CA LEU A 424 -19.35 29.81 16.96
C LEU A 424 -20.64 30.06 17.73
N ARG A 425 -21.81 30.23 17.05
CA ARG A 425 -23.11 30.32 17.71
C ARG A 425 -23.46 29.04 18.46
N ALA A 426 -23.27 27.89 17.82
CA ALA A 426 -23.49 26.60 18.47
C ALA A 426 -22.58 26.41 19.70
N ALA A 427 -21.31 26.83 19.60
CA ALA A 427 -20.40 26.80 20.75
C ALA A 427 -20.82 27.74 21.88
N ALA A 428 -21.29 28.95 21.57
CA ALA A 428 -21.84 29.87 22.54
C ALA A 428 -23.07 29.33 23.27
N THR A 429 -23.96 28.63 22.56
CA THR A 429 -25.13 27.96 23.16
C THR A 429 -24.70 26.86 24.12
N ARG A 430 -23.74 26.00 23.70
CA ARG A 430 -23.18 24.94 24.57
C ARG A 430 -22.54 25.48 25.84
N CYS A 431 -21.88 26.67 25.79
CA CYS A 431 -21.34 27.32 26.97
C CYS A 431 -22.46 27.70 27.98
N ARG A 432 -23.65 28.10 27.50
CA ARG A 432 -24.79 28.50 28.38
C ARG A 432 -25.47 27.29 29.01
N GLU A 433 -25.66 26.21 28.28
CA GLU A 433 -26.32 24.99 28.79
C GLU A 433 -25.59 24.33 29.97
N ARG A 434 -24.30 24.63 30.14
CA ARG A 434 -23.52 24.15 31.31
C ARG A 434 -23.82 24.90 32.60
N THR A 435 -24.48 26.03 32.54
CA THR A 435 -24.90 26.79 33.72
C THR A 435 -26.14 26.18 34.38
N GLU A 436 -26.90 25.37 33.61
CA GLU A 436 -28.18 24.80 34.04
C GLU A 436 -28.09 23.36 34.57
N ARG A 437 -26.89 22.79 34.58
CA ARG A 437 -26.58 21.46 35.15
C ARG A 437 -25.59 21.56 36.29
#